data_d35f488c8de6988b2c4af6f59ae888a4
#
_entry.id   d35f488c8de6988b2c4af6f59ae888a4
#
_cell.length_a   1.000
_cell.length_b   1.000
_cell.length_c   1.000
_cell.angle_alpha   90.00
_cell.angle_beta   90.00
_cell.angle_gamma   90.00
#
_symmetry.space_group_name_H-M   'P 1'
#
loop_
_entity.id
_entity.type
_entity.pdbx_description
1 polymer ?
#
loop_
_entity_poly.entity_id
_entity_poly.type
_entity_poly.pdbx_seq_one_letter_code
_entity_poly.pdbx_strand_id
1 'polypeptide(L)'
;MQSRVTAAVAALMMVMPAMTAAQQAADQGRFIDAPGHVLAHRDRIEPVNRMLSERFEQLLPGLMQETGIDMWLVLNREYAEDPVFFTLVPEPVFAARRTTMLIFHDRGEEGVDRLTVNRYPYGDPYESAWEGGNLDDQWLALGALIAERDPQRIGINVSRDWPVADGLTAALRDRLMEVLTPELQARVTSAEELVVRWLETRASSELATYPQIVSLARGVISEAFSSRVITPGATTTADVQWYIRQRFHELQLDPWFHPSVNVQRAGLECGKESPFCGTSGVIEPGDVLHTDVGVCYLRLCTDTQEMGYVARLGEETVPDSLGAALATGNRWQDHLTGSYVAGRTGNEILAATISACEAEDMICSTYTHPLGFFGHAPGPTIGMWDNQGPTPIRGDWPLYESTAFSIEGNVKVQIPEWDGQWIQIKLEQDAVFEGGTVSYIAGRQTEWHIVR
;
A
#
# COMPACT_ATOMS: atom_id res chain seq x y z
N MET A 1 41.74 62.28 -15.70
CA MET A 1 41.97 61.04 -16.48
C MET A 1 41.62 59.86 -15.56
N GLN A 2 40.40 59.35 -15.66
CA GLN A 2 39.93 58.16 -14.92
C GLN A 2 39.56 57.11 -15.95
N SER A 3 40.35 56.05 -15.96
CA SER A 3 40.14 54.86 -16.78
C SER A 3 39.10 53.93 -16.12
N ARG A 4 37.98 53.69 -16.79
CA ARG A 4 37.01 52.67 -16.39
C ARG A 4 37.40 51.34 -17.01
N VAL A 5 37.69 50.38 -16.15
CA VAL A 5 37.86 48.95 -16.53
C VAL A 5 36.50 48.27 -16.41
N THR A 6 35.94 47.85 -17.55
CA THR A 6 34.70 47.08 -17.62
C THR A 6 35.08 45.60 -17.54
N ALA A 7 34.72 44.91 -16.47
CA ALA A 7 34.87 43.47 -16.35
C ALA A 7 33.65 42.77 -16.99
N ALA A 8 33.88 42.02 -18.03
CA ALA A 8 32.90 41.15 -18.63
C ALA A 8 32.85 39.81 -17.85
N VAL A 9 31.75 39.52 -17.23
CA VAL A 9 31.47 38.21 -16.63
C VAL A 9 30.94 37.27 -17.73
N ALA A 10 31.75 36.34 -18.17
CA ALA A 10 31.34 35.27 -19.04
C ALA A 10 30.62 34.20 -18.22
N ALA A 11 29.31 34.08 -18.38
CA ALA A 11 28.54 32.99 -17.81
C ALA A 11 28.83 31.71 -18.61
N LEU A 12 29.53 30.77 -18.02
CA LEU A 12 29.75 29.42 -18.54
C LEU A 12 28.51 28.61 -18.30
N MET A 13 27.59 28.51 -19.28
CA MET A 13 26.52 27.52 -19.27
C MET A 13 27.14 26.13 -19.46
N MET A 14 27.20 25.33 -18.40
CA MET A 14 27.47 23.90 -18.50
C MET A 14 26.24 23.26 -19.15
N VAL A 15 26.35 22.93 -20.44
CA VAL A 15 25.43 22.03 -21.11
C VAL A 15 25.75 20.63 -20.60
N MET A 16 24.93 20.11 -19.68
CA MET A 16 25.00 18.69 -19.34
C MET A 16 24.60 17.90 -20.59
N PRO A 17 25.43 16.94 -21.04
CA PRO A 17 25.03 16.10 -22.16
C PRO A 17 23.78 15.29 -21.75
N ALA A 18 22.74 15.27 -22.59
CA ALA A 18 21.63 14.38 -22.42
C ALA A 18 22.14 12.94 -22.41
N MET A 19 21.82 12.17 -21.38
CA MET A 19 22.16 10.75 -21.32
C MET A 19 21.54 10.05 -22.52
N THR A 20 22.31 9.21 -23.20
CA THR A 20 21.80 8.38 -24.29
C THR A 20 20.88 7.29 -23.73
N ALA A 21 19.94 6.79 -24.54
CA ALA A 21 19.05 5.69 -24.15
C ALA A 21 19.80 4.46 -23.61
N ALA A 22 21.01 4.21 -24.13
CA ALA A 22 21.91 3.16 -23.64
C ALA A 22 22.49 3.45 -22.25
N GLN A 23 22.72 4.71 -21.91
CA GLN A 23 23.12 5.11 -20.55
C GLN A 23 21.96 5.08 -19.56
N GLN A 24 20.73 5.39 -20.00
CA GLN A 24 19.52 5.21 -19.19
C GLN A 24 19.22 3.72 -18.97
N ALA A 25 19.37 2.85 -19.97
CA ALA A 25 19.22 1.40 -19.84
C ALA A 25 20.31 0.78 -18.94
N ALA A 26 21.53 1.31 -18.96
CA ALA A 26 22.60 0.90 -18.04
C ALA A 26 22.39 1.39 -16.61
N ASP A 27 21.65 2.49 -16.42
CA ASP A 27 21.30 3.01 -15.09
C ASP A 27 20.11 2.25 -14.47
N GLN A 28 19.25 1.62 -15.27
CA GLN A 28 18.16 0.72 -14.83
C GLN A 28 18.68 -0.60 -14.24
N GLY A 29 19.93 -0.96 -14.48
CA GLY A 29 20.61 -2.13 -13.91
C GLY A 29 21.47 -1.83 -12.69
N ARG A 30 21.36 -0.65 -12.07
CA ARG A 30 22.08 -0.37 -10.82
C ARG A 30 21.41 -1.13 -9.68
N PHE A 31 22.17 -2.11 -9.17
CA PHE A 31 21.81 -2.82 -7.96
C PHE A 31 21.66 -1.83 -6.81
N ILE A 32 20.63 -2.06 -6.02
CA ILE A 32 20.43 -1.30 -4.78
C ILE A 32 21.64 -1.62 -3.88
N ASP A 33 22.58 -0.68 -3.77
CA ASP A 33 23.66 -0.75 -2.78
C ASP A 33 23.01 -0.64 -1.39
N ALA A 34 22.80 -1.80 -0.76
CA ALA A 34 21.97 -1.99 0.42
C ALA A 34 22.20 -1.04 1.60
N PRO A 35 23.43 -0.68 2.01
CA PRO A 35 23.62 0.06 3.26
C PRO A 35 23.23 1.53 3.24
N GLY A 36 22.98 2.13 2.06
CA GLY A 36 22.73 3.58 1.95
C GLY A 36 21.24 3.96 1.78
N HIS A 37 20.36 3.00 1.52
CA HIS A 37 18.98 3.29 1.10
C HIS A 37 17.92 3.00 2.16
N VAL A 38 18.21 2.13 3.13
CA VAL A 38 17.28 1.73 4.18
C VAL A 38 17.86 2.07 5.55
N LEU A 39 17.08 2.79 6.36
CA LEU A 39 17.48 3.17 7.71
C LEU A 39 17.66 1.93 8.60
N ALA A 40 18.69 1.95 9.45
CA ALA A 40 18.81 0.98 10.53
C ALA A 40 17.59 1.09 11.47
N HIS A 41 17.22 -0.01 12.14
CA HIS A 41 16.00 -0.07 12.96
C HIS A 41 15.88 1.09 13.97
N ARG A 42 16.98 1.47 14.61
CA ARG A 42 16.98 2.60 15.56
C ARG A 42 16.64 3.93 14.89
N ASP A 43 17.09 4.13 13.66
CA ASP A 43 16.92 5.40 12.95
C ASP A 43 15.53 5.52 12.31
N ARG A 44 14.73 4.41 12.30
CA ARG A 44 13.33 4.40 11.88
C ARG A 44 12.38 5.01 12.92
N ILE A 45 12.81 5.11 14.19
CA ILE A 45 11.97 5.59 15.29
C ILE A 45 11.49 7.02 15.03
N GLU A 46 12.39 7.92 14.69
CA GLU A 46 12.03 9.34 14.50
C GLU A 46 11.05 9.55 13.34
N PRO A 47 11.30 9.07 12.10
CA PRO A 47 10.35 9.27 11.01
C PRO A 47 8.98 8.62 11.27
N VAL A 48 8.92 7.43 11.87
CA VAL A 48 7.65 6.78 12.21
C VAL A 48 6.87 7.60 13.24
N ASN A 49 7.53 8.07 14.30
CA ASN A 49 6.86 8.83 15.35
C ASN A 49 6.43 10.22 14.86
N ARG A 50 7.19 10.85 13.97
CA ARG A 50 6.79 12.10 13.31
C ARG A 50 5.54 11.92 12.45
N MET A 51 5.48 10.87 11.61
CA MET A 51 4.28 10.56 10.81
C MET A 51 3.08 10.28 11.72
N LEU A 52 3.27 9.54 12.82
CA LEU A 52 2.19 9.28 13.78
C LEU A 52 1.69 10.57 14.44
N SER A 53 2.59 11.46 14.87
CA SER A 53 2.20 12.75 15.46
C SER A 53 1.43 13.62 14.45
N GLU A 54 1.89 13.70 13.20
CA GLU A 54 1.18 14.40 12.13
C GLU A 54 -0.24 13.86 11.94
N ARG A 55 -0.40 12.53 11.90
CA ARG A 55 -1.71 11.89 11.78
C ARG A 55 -2.64 12.24 12.95
N PHE A 56 -2.11 12.22 14.17
CA PHE A 56 -2.89 12.58 15.36
C PHE A 56 -3.31 14.05 15.40
N GLU A 57 -2.49 14.93 14.89
CA GLU A 57 -2.74 16.38 14.91
C GLU A 57 -3.58 16.85 13.73
N GLN A 58 -3.35 16.28 12.54
CA GLN A 58 -3.94 16.81 11.31
C GLN A 58 -5.09 15.94 10.78
N LEU A 59 -5.10 14.64 11.03
CA LEU A 59 -6.13 13.75 10.48
C LEU A 59 -7.17 13.33 11.52
N LEU A 60 -6.74 12.84 12.68
CA LEU A 60 -7.65 12.21 13.65
C LEU A 60 -8.81 13.12 14.08
N PRO A 61 -8.62 14.42 14.39
CA PRO A 61 -9.75 15.28 14.79
C PRO A 61 -10.82 15.37 13.71
N GLY A 62 -10.41 15.61 12.47
CA GLY A 62 -11.34 15.68 11.32
C GLY A 62 -12.08 14.37 11.07
N LEU A 63 -11.38 13.24 11.17
CA LEU A 63 -11.97 11.91 10.97
C LEU A 63 -12.96 11.53 12.09
N MET A 64 -12.67 11.86 13.34
CA MET A 64 -13.61 11.66 14.45
C MET A 64 -14.88 12.50 14.27
N GLN A 65 -14.76 13.76 13.85
CA GLN A 65 -15.89 14.63 13.57
C GLN A 65 -16.71 14.17 12.36
N GLU A 66 -16.04 13.78 11.25
CA GLU A 66 -16.66 13.25 10.03
C GLU A 66 -17.53 12.02 10.33
N THR A 67 -17.01 11.10 11.16
CA THR A 67 -17.71 9.87 11.54
C THR A 67 -18.61 10.01 12.76
N GLY A 68 -18.57 11.18 13.42
CA GLY A 68 -19.38 11.50 14.59
C GLY A 68 -19.04 10.63 15.82
N ILE A 69 -17.80 10.18 15.98
CA ILE A 69 -17.32 9.44 17.14
C ILE A 69 -16.68 10.42 18.13
N ASP A 70 -17.30 10.60 19.29
CA ASP A 70 -16.77 11.51 20.31
C ASP A 70 -15.63 10.87 21.12
N MET A 71 -15.70 9.56 21.31
CA MET A 71 -14.65 8.80 22.01
C MET A 71 -14.40 7.48 21.29
N TRP A 72 -13.13 7.25 20.89
CA TRP A 72 -12.70 6.00 20.28
C TRP A 72 -11.87 5.18 21.28
N LEU A 73 -12.28 3.94 21.54
CA LEU A 73 -11.63 3.00 22.46
C LEU A 73 -10.93 1.89 21.68
N VAL A 74 -9.61 1.77 21.82
CA VAL A 74 -8.83 0.66 21.24
C VAL A 74 -8.24 -0.16 22.38
N LEU A 75 -8.89 -1.29 22.69
CA LEU A 75 -8.61 -2.13 23.85
C LEU A 75 -7.86 -3.39 23.42
N ASN A 76 -6.75 -3.67 24.07
CA ASN A 76 -5.83 -4.72 23.68
C ASN A 76 -5.42 -5.61 24.83
N ARG A 77 -5.01 -6.84 24.51
CA ARG A 77 -4.25 -7.72 25.41
C ARG A 77 -3.00 -8.21 24.70
N GLU A 78 -1.96 -8.49 25.47
CA GLU A 78 -0.76 -9.19 24.98
C GLU A 78 -1.16 -10.49 24.25
N TYR A 79 -0.71 -10.68 23.01
CA TYR A 79 -1.05 -11.77 22.07
C TYR A 79 -2.48 -11.73 21.49
N ALA A 80 -3.23 -10.66 21.72
CA ALA A 80 -4.54 -10.44 21.12
C ALA A 80 -4.74 -8.93 20.93
N GLU A 81 -3.81 -8.35 20.20
CA GLU A 81 -3.84 -6.95 19.81
C GLU A 81 -4.86 -6.73 18.70
N ASP A 82 -5.56 -5.62 18.77
CA ASP A 82 -6.35 -5.09 17.68
C ASP A 82 -5.43 -4.75 16.49
N PRO A 83 -5.75 -5.10 15.25
CA PRO A 83 -4.93 -4.75 14.08
C PRO A 83 -4.58 -3.27 14.00
N VAL A 84 -5.51 -2.39 14.41
CA VAL A 84 -5.30 -0.93 14.41
C VAL A 84 -4.28 -0.48 15.45
N PHE A 85 -4.08 -1.25 16.52
CA PHE A 85 -3.17 -0.90 17.61
C PHE A 85 -1.78 -0.50 17.13
N PHE A 86 -1.19 -1.28 16.22
CA PHE A 86 0.16 -1.03 15.69
C PHE A 86 0.27 0.22 14.84
N THR A 87 -0.86 0.78 14.40
CA THR A 87 -0.91 2.04 13.65
C THR A 87 -1.04 3.26 14.56
N LEU A 88 -1.29 3.04 15.86
CA LEU A 88 -1.59 4.08 16.85
C LEU A 88 -0.48 4.26 17.89
N VAL A 89 0.41 3.29 18.04
CA VAL A 89 1.45 3.34 19.08
C VAL A 89 2.77 3.88 18.53
N PRO A 90 3.54 4.66 19.33
CA PRO A 90 4.84 5.14 18.90
C PRO A 90 5.88 4.02 18.86
N GLU A 91 6.92 4.17 18.04
CA GLU A 91 8.13 3.36 18.18
C GLU A 91 8.86 3.73 19.48
N PRO A 92 9.48 2.78 20.19
CA PRO A 92 9.64 1.36 19.84
C PRO A 92 8.62 0.43 20.51
N VAL A 93 7.35 0.79 20.60
CA VAL A 93 6.30 -0.11 21.13
C VAL A 93 6.10 -1.26 20.16
N PHE A 94 6.37 -2.48 20.63
CA PHE A 94 6.40 -3.69 19.80
C PHE A 94 5.23 -4.65 20.06
N ALA A 95 4.53 -4.48 21.17
CA ALA A 95 3.37 -5.29 21.56
C ALA A 95 2.55 -4.57 22.63
N ALA A 96 1.28 -4.92 22.74
CA ALA A 96 0.52 -4.60 23.94
C ALA A 96 1.13 -5.34 25.14
N ARG A 97 1.16 -4.67 26.28
CA ARG A 97 1.68 -5.29 27.52
C ARG A 97 0.54 -5.53 28.50
N ARG A 98 0.24 -6.83 28.76
CA ARG A 98 -0.91 -7.25 29.56
C ARG A 98 -2.21 -6.72 28.93
N THR A 99 -2.96 -5.84 29.63
CA THR A 99 -4.09 -5.09 29.09
C THR A 99 -3.63 -3.67 28.78
N THR A 100 -3.83 -3.23 27.55
CA THR A 100 -3.46 -1.91 27.05
C THR A 100 -4.69 -1.24 26.47
N MET A 101 -5.01 -0.05 26.95
CA MET A 101 -6.20 0.70 26.58
C MET A 101 -5.76 2.06 26.03
N LEU A 102 -6.09 2.33 24.78
CA LEU A 102 -5.91 3.62 24.13
C LEU A 102 -7.27 4.29 24.04
N ILE A 103 -7.35 5.55 24.44
CA ILE A 103 -8.56 6.33 24.45
C ILE A 103 -8.31 7.64 23.71
N PHE A 104 -9.09 7.90 22.68
CA PHE A 104 -9.11 9.14 21.92
C PHE A 104 -10.45 9.84 22.21
N HIS A 105 -10.41 11.08 22.70
CA HIS A 105 -11.61 11.84 23.02
C HIS A 105 -11.58 13.18 22.31
N ASP A 106 -12.55 13.40 21.42
CA ASP A 106 -12.69 14.66 20.67
C ASP A 106 -13.21 15.76 21.62
N ARG A 107 -12.44 16.86 21.70
CA ARG A 107 -12.77 18.05 22.49
C ARG A 107 -13.15 19.23 21.58
N GLY A 108 -13.51 18.95 20.35
CA GLY A 108 -13.83 19.97 19.35
C GLY A 108 -12.62 20.85 19.01
N GLU A 109 -12.74 22.16 19.18
CA GLU A 109 -11.65 23.11 18.88
C GLU A 109 -10.38 22.93 19.72
N GLU A 110 -10.46 22.22 20.85
CA GLU A 110 -9.30 21.93 21.69
C GLU A 110 -8.51 20.69 21.20
N GLY A 111 -8.97 20.02 20.13
CA GLY A 111 -8.33 18.84 19.53
C GLY A 111 -8.78 17.53 20.19
N VAL A 112 -7.93 16.50 20.09
CA VAL A 112 -8.23 15.15 20.58
C VAL A 112 -7.30 14.78 21.73
N ASP A 113 -7.88 14.48 22.90
CA ASP A 113 -7.14 13.87 24.00
C ASP A 113 -6.68 12.47 23.59
N ARG A 114 -5.42 12.16 23.86
CA ARG A 114 -4.79 10.85 23.60
C ARG A 114 -4.35 10.26 24.93
N LEU A 115 -5.20 9.40 25.48
CA LEU A 115 -5.05 8.90 26.83
C LEU A 115 -4.75 7.41 26.86
N THR A 116 -4.02 6.99 27.88
CA THR A 116 -3.81 5.58 28.16
C THR A 116 -4.23 5.23 29.59
N VAL A 117 -4.88 4.08 29.73
CA VAL A 117 -5.11 3.43 31.02
C VAL A 117 -4.24 2.16 31.02
N ASN A 118 -2.93 2.35 31.15
CA ASN A 118 -1.92 1.31 30.98
C ASN A 118 -1.00 1.21 32.21
N ARG A 119 -0.56 -0.01 32.49
CA ARG A 119 0.48 -0.24 33.51
C ARG A 119 1.84 0.35 33.12
N TYR A 120 2.12 0.39 31.82
CA TYR A 120 3.36 0.91 31.25
C TYR A 120 2.99 2.10 30.35
N PRO A 121 3.28 3.33 30.77
CA PRO A 121 2.96 4.51 29.99
C PRO A 121 3.84 4.53 28.72
N TYR A 122 3.27 5.08 27.65
CA TYR A 122 4.01 5.23 26.37
C TYR A 122 4.80 6.53 26.28
N GLY A 123 4.47 7.54 27.14
CA GLY A 123 4.96 8.89 26.97
C GLY A 123 4.34 9.57 25.74
N ASP A 124 4.96 10.64 25.27
CA ASP A 124 4.50 11.35 24.09
C ASP A 124 4.30 10.39 22.89
N PRO A 125 3.16 10.43 22.16
CA PRO A 125 2.10 11.46 22.19
C PRO A 125 0.93 11.18 23.16
N TYR A 126 1.08 10.31 24.14
CA TYR A 126 0.02 9.89 25.05
C TYR A 126 0.21 10.45 26.47
N GLU A 127 -0.92 10.81 27.10
CA GLU A 127 -1.01 11.10 28.52
C GLU A 127 -1.50 9.85 29.29
N SER A 128 -0.90 9.56 30.44
CA SER A 128 -1.35 8.48 31.31
C SER A 128 -2.51 8.95 32.18
N ALA A 129 -3.66 8.29 32.03
CA ALA A 129 -4.85 8.55 32.83
C ALA A 129 -5.03 7.54 33.98
N TRP A 130 -3.98 6.80 34.34
CA TRP A 130 -4.02 5.82 35.42
C TRP A 130 -2.70 5.75 36.20
N GLU A 131 -2.78 5.86 37.51
CA GLU A 131 -1.60 5.85 38.41
C GLU A 131 -1.13 4.43 38.80
N GLY A 132 -1.88 3.40 38.42
CA GLY A 132 -1.56 2.00 38.70
C GLY A 132 -2.57 1.35 39.65
N GLY A 133 -2.40 0.05 39.86
CA GLY A 133 -3.30 -0.79 40.65
C GLY A 133 -3.34 -2.23 40.14
N ASN A 134 -4.33 -3.00 40.50
CA ASN A 134 -4.60 -4.32 39.93
C ASN A 134 -5.43 -4.22 38.64
N LEU A 135 -5.79 -5.36 38.03
CA LEU A 135 -6.53 -5.37 36.77
C LEU A 135 -7.95 -4.82 36.90
N ASP A 136 -8.62 -5.08 38.05
CA ASP A 136 -9.99 -4.55 38.28
C ASP A 136 -9.94 -3.03 38.47
N ASP A 137 -8.94 -2.51 39.18
CA ASP A 137 -8.73 -1.07 39.30
C ASP A 137 -8.51 -0.38 37.96
N GLN A 138 -7.81 -1.07 37.02
CA GLN A 138 -7.61 -0.57 35.65
C GLN A 138 -8.93 -0.40 34.91
N TRP A 139 -9.82 -1.38 34.98
CA TRP A 139 -11.14 -1.32 34.34
C TRP A 139 -12.07 -0.30 34.99
N LEU A 140 -12.03 -0.19 36.31
CA LEU A 140 -12.79 0.83 37.04
C LEU A 140 -12.30 2.24 36.69
N ALA A 141 -10.99 2.44 36.53
CA ALA A 141 -10.43 3.71 36.07
C ALA A 141 -10.90 4.06 34.64
N LEU A 142 -10.94 3.09 33.72
CA LEU A 142 -11.49 3.31 32.38
C LEU A 142 -12.97 3.72 32.46
N GLY A 143 -13.80 3.01 33.25
CA GLY A 143 -15.22 3.35 33.40
C GLY A 143 -15.43 4.75 33.99
N ALA A 144 -14.65 5.13 35.01
CA ALA A 144 -14.69 6.46 35.60
C ALA A 144 -14.27 7.56 34.60
N LEU A 145 -13.21 7.31 33.82
CA LEU A 145 -12.73 8.22 32.79
C LEU A 145 -13.80 8.49 31.72
N ILE A 146 -14.47 7.43 31.26
CA ILE A 146 -15.56 7.55 30.26
C ILE A 146 -16.74 8.33 30.86
N ALA A 147 -17.12 8.02 32.10
CA ALA A 147 -18.22 8.70 32.79
C ALA A 147 -17.94 10.19 33.03
N GLU A 148 -16.70 10.56 33.38
CA GLU A 148 -16.28 11.95 33.57
C GLU A 148 -16.39 12.77 32.30
N ARG A 149 -16.04 12.19 31.14
CA ARG A 149 -16.07 12.87 29.84
C ARG A 149 -17.43 12.87 29.16
N ASP A 150 -18.32 12.01 29.59
CA ASP A 150 -19.72 11.90 29.14
C ASP A 150 -19.90 11.91 27.60
N PRO A 151 -19.12 11.10 26.82
CA PRO A 151 -19.22 11.08 25.36
C PRO A 151 -20.61 10.62 24.92
N GLN A 152 -21.13 11.18 23.80
CA GLN A 152 -22.42 10.82 23.27
C GLN A 152 -22.36 9.59 22.35
N ARG A 153 -21.20 9.36 21.67
CA ARG A 153 -20.93 8.19 20.82
C ARG A 153 -19.56 7.59 21.15
N ILE A 154 -19.58 6.37 21.67
CA ILE A 154 -18.38 5.62 22.08
C ILE A 154 -18.08 4.57 21.00
N GLY A 155 -17.08 4.82 20.18
CA GLY A 155 -16.65 3.92 19.13
C GLY A 155 -15.77 2.79 19.67
N ILE A 156 -16.09 1.55 19.29
CA ILE A 156 -15.29 0.35 19.55
C ILE A 156 -15.05 -0.40 18.24
N ASN A 157 -13.93 -1.12 18.14
CA ASN A 157 -13.55 -1.81 16.90
C ASN A 157 -14.27 -3.16 16.78
N VAL A 158 -15.52 -3.11 16.32
CA VAL A 158 -16.38 -4.25 16.01
C VAL A 158 -17.00 -4.01 14.64
N SER A 159 -16.78 -4.91 13.70
CA SER A 159 -17.30 -4.83 12.35
C SER A 159 -17.66 -6.22 11.80
N ARG A 160 -18.67 -6.29 10.91
CA ARG A 160 -18.97 -7.49 10.12
C ARG A 160 -18.28 -7.49 8.77
N ASP A 161 -17.95 -6.31 8.26
CA ASP A 161 -17.63 -6.08 6.86
C ASP A 161 -16.14 -5.73 6.66
N TRP A 162 -15.53 -5.16 7.70
CA TRP A 162 -14.14 -4.71 7.70
C TRP A 162 -13.31 -5.47 8.75
N PRO A 163 -12.61 -6.57 8.38
CA PRO A 163 -11.84 -7.38 9.34
C PRO A 163 -10.83 -6.59 10.17
N VAL A 164 -10.22 -5.55 9.57
CA VAL A 164 -9.27 -4.66 10.27
C VAL A 164 -9.93 -3.76 11.32
N ALA A 165 -11.25 -3.62 11.28
CA ALA A 165 -12.05 -2.86 12.24
C ALA A 165 -12.80 -3.78 13.24
N ASP A 166 -12.53 -5.09 13.24
CA ASP A 166 -13.13 -6.10 14.14
C ASP A 166 -12.08 -6.69 15.10
N GLY A 167 -11.21 -5.82 15.66
CA GLY A 167 -10.11 -6.23 16.51
C GLY A 167 -10.47 -6.40 17.99
N LEU A 168 -11.60 -5.87 18.44
CA LEU A 168 -12.01 -5.98 19.85
C LEU A 168 -12.49 -7.39 20.17
N THR A 169 -11.74 -8.11 21.01
CA THR A 169 -12.17 -9.46 21.43
C THR A 169 -13.45 -9.43 22.25
N ALA A 170 -14.30 -10.46 22.12
CA ALA A 170 -15.55 -10.59 22.88
C ALA A 170 -15.33 -10.42 24.40
N ALA A 171 -14.25 -11.02 24.94
CA ALA A 171 -13.94 -10.92 26.38
C ALA A 171 -13.60 -9.50 26.83
N LEU A 172 -12.92 -8.70 25.99
CA LEU A 172 -12.62 -7.29 26.30
C LEU A 172 -13.89 -6.43 26.18
N ARG A 173 -14.72 -6.71 25.16
CA ARG A 173 -16.02 -6.06 25.01
C ARG A 173 -16.93 -6.30 26.22
N ASP A 174 -17.06 -7.55 26.66
CA ASP A 174 -17.90 -7.89 27.80
C ASP A 174 -17.40 -7.17 29.06
N ARG A 175 -16.07 -7.14 29.27
CA ARG A 175 -15.47 -6.44 30.41
C ARG A 175 -15.66 -4.92 30.34
N LEU A 176 -15.63 -4.31 29.15
CA LEU A 176 -15.99 -2.90 28.98
C LEU A 176 -17.44 -2.66 29.39
N MET A 177 -18.36 -3.49 28.93
CA MET A 177 -19.79 -3.33 29.26
C MET A 177 -20.07 -3.48 30.77
N GLU A 178 -19.30 -4.30 31.51
CA GLU A 178 -19.45 -4.44 32.96
C GLU A 178 -19.10 -3.15 33.71
N VAL A 179 -18.21 -2.31 33.21
CA VAL A 179 -17.78 -1.06 33.92
C VAL A 179 -18.53 0.18 33.46
N LEU A 180 -19.33 0.09 32.41
CA LEU A 180 -20.16 1.18 31.90
C LEU A 180 -21.56 1.15 32.55
N THR A 181 -22.11 2.35 32.83
CA THR A 181 -23.52 2.47 33.21
C THR A 181 -24.45 2.11 32.05
N PRO A 182 -25.72 1.72 32.27
CA PRO A 182 -26.64 1.43 31.19
C PRO A 182 -26.78 2.56 30.16
N GLU A 183 -26.69 3.82 30.60
CA GLU A 183 -26.76 5.00 29.75
C GLU A 183 -25.55 5.07 28.80
N LEU A 184 -24.34 4.80 29.30
CA LEU A 184 -23.11 4.78 28.51
C LEU A 184 -23.05 3.55 27.61
N GLN A 185 -23.54 2.38 28.08
CA GLN A 185 -23.66 1.18 27.24
C GLN A 185 -24.52 1.43 25.99
N ALA A 186 -25.60 2.20 26.13
CA ALA A 186 -26.49 2.54 25.02
C ALA A 186 -25.82 3.47 23.96
N ARG A 187 -24.71 4.12 24.31
CA ARG A 187 -23.94 5.00 23.41
C ARG A 187 -22.78 4.29 22.70
N VAL A 188 -22.54 3.01 23.05
CA VAL A 188 -21.48 2.22 22.38
C VAL A 188 -21.92 1.84 20.97
N THR A 189 -21.05 2.10 19.99
CA THR A 189 -21.29 1.83 18.58
C THR A 189 -20.03 1.30 17.89
N SER A 190 -20.16 0.76 16.68
CA SER A 190 -19.02 0.43 15.86
C SER A 190 -18.23 1.68 15.47
N ALA A 191 -16.90 1.58 15.51
CA ALA A 191 -15.97 2.58 14.97
C ALA A 191 -15.47 2.22 13.56
N GLU A 192 -16.14 1.29 12.86
CA GLU A 192 -15.63 0.75 11.58
C GLU A 192 -15.35 1.83 10.56
N GLU A 193 -16.22 2.83 10.42
CA GLU A 193 -16.02 3.93 9.49
C GLU A 193 -14.78 4.76 9.86
N LEU A 194 -14.60 5.11 11.13
CA LEU A 194 -13.41 5.81 11.62
C LEU A 194 -12.14 5.00 11.37
N VAL A 195 -12.18 3.69 11.62
CA VAL A 195 -11.03 2.80 11.38
C VAL A 195 -10.68 2.75 9.90
N VAL A 196 -11.65 2.61 9.00
CA VAL A 196 -11.42 2.61 7.55
C VAL A 196 -10.82 3.94 7.12
N ARG A 197 -11.43 5.06 7.53
CA ARG A 197 -10.93 6.41 7.22
C ARG A 197 -9.53 6.65 7.77
N TRP A 198 -9.24 6.20 9.00
CA TRP A 198 -7.89 6.26 9.59
C TRP A 198 -6.86 5.49 8.78
N LEU A 199 -7.21 4.31 8.29
CA LEU A 199 -6.28 3.43 7.58
C LEU A 199 -6.08 3.81 6.11
N GLU A 200 -7.11 4.34 5.42
CA GLU A 200 -7.00 4.70 4.00
C GLU A 200 -6.38 6.09 3.76
N THR A 201 -6.55 7.04 4.69
CA THR A 201 -6.07 8.41 4.51
C THR A 201 -4.57 8.51 4.80
N ARG A 202 -3.82 9.14 3.91
CA ARG A 202 -2.38 9.35 4.06
C ARG A 202 -2.08 10.77 4.54
N ALA A 203 -1.13 10.88 5.49
CA ALA A 203 -0.55 12.15 5.88
C ALA A 203 0.49 12.62 4.84
N SER A 204 0.77 13.93 4.79
CA SER A 204 1.74 14.49 3.82
C SER A 204 3.14 13.91 3.98
N SER A 205 3.60 13.66 5.20
CA SER A 205 4.90 13.03 5.45
C SER A 205 4.96 11.56 5.02
N GLU A 206 3.83 10.84 5.07
CA GLU A 206 3.71 9.49 4.54
C GLU A 206 3.83 9.51 3.01
N LEU A 207 3.10 10.39 2.33
CA LEU A 207 3.18 10.56 0.87
C LEU A 207 4.57 10.98 0.41
N ALA A 208 5.26 11.82 1.17
CA ALA A 208 6.65 12.21 0.89
C ALA A 208 7.66 11.04 1.06
N THR A 209 7.32 10.04 1.86
CA THR A 209 8.18 8.86 2.13
C THR A 209 7.94 7.73 1.12
N TYR A 210 6.74 7.59 0.59
CA TYR A 210 6.34 6.50 -0.31
C TYR A 210 7.25 6.32 -1.53
N PRO A 211 7.73 7.36 -2.25
CA PRO A 211 8.57 7.18 -3.44
C PRO A 211 9.84 6.36 -3.17
N GLN A 212 10.42 6.48 -1.98
CA GLN A 212 11.58 5.68 -1.59
C GLN A 212 11.22 4.20 -1.50
N ILE A 213 10.09 3.87 -0.86
CA ILE A 213 9.67 2.48 -0.61
C ILE A 213 9.33 1.79 -1.93
N VAL A 214 8.54 2.45 -2.76
CA VAL A 214 8.15 1.94 -4.09
C VAL A 214 9.37 1.74 -4.98
N SER A 215 10.32 2.68 -4.97
CA SER A 215 11.57 2.57 -5.74
C SER A 215 12.43 1.39 -5.27
N LEU A 216 12.45 1.09 -3.96
CA LEU A 216 13.15 -0.08 -3.43
C LEU A 216 12.50 -1.39 -3.91
N ALA A 217 11.17 -1.50 -3.85
CA ALA A 217 10.44 -2.68 -4.33
C ALA A 217 10.69 -2.92 -5.83
N ARG A 218 10.52 -1.90 -6.67
CA ARG A 218 10.78 -1.96 -8.11
C ARG A 218 12.24 -2.24 -8.44
N GLY A 219 13.17 -1.71 -7.65
CA GLY A 219 14.59 -1.99 -7.78
C GLY A 219 14.92 -3.47 -7.58
N VAL A 220 14.30 -4.13 -6.59
CA VAL A 220 14.45 -5.58 -6.37
C VAL A 220 13.84 -6.38 -7.52
N ILE A 221 12.71 -5.97 -8.09
CA ILE A 221 12.14 -6.62 -9.29
C ILE A 221 13.13 -6.51 -10.47
N SER A 222 13.66 -5.30 -10.72
CA SER A 222 14.64 -5.08 -11.79
C SER A 222 15.91 -5.93 -11.61
N GLU A 223 16.38 -6.10 -10.37
CA GLU A 223 17.50 -6.96 -10.02
C GLU A 223 17.15 -8.44 -10.27
N ALA A 224 15.97 -8.88 -9.83
CA ALA A 224 15.49 -10.25 -9.98
C ALA A 224 15.29 -10.64 -11.46
N PHE A 225 14.77 -9.73 -12.28
CA PHE A 225 14.55 -9.94 -13.72
C PHE A 225 15.75 -9.53 -14.56
N SER A 226 16.93 -9.98 -14.15
CA SER A 226 18.20 -9.74 -14.84
C SER A 226 19.02 -11.01 -15.03
N SER A 227 19.99 -10.99 -15.96
CA SER A 227 20.94 -12.08 -16.18
C SER A 227 21.90 -12.36 -15.01
N ARG A 228 21.87 -11.54 -13.96
CA ARG A 228 22.58 -11.84 -12.70
C ARG A 228 21.87 -12.89 -11.86
N VAL A 229 20.57 -12.96 -11.96
CA VAL A 229 19.71 -13.86 -11.17
C VAL A 229 19.21 -15.01 -12.02
N ILE A 230 18.81 -14.73 -13.26
CA ILE A 230 18.21 -15.72 -14.16
C ILE A 230 19.24 -16.20 -15.17
N THR A 231 19.52 -17.49 -15.15
CA THR A 231 20.21 -18.22 -16.21
C THR A 231 19.15 -19.05 -16.94
N PRO A 232 18.73 -18.64 -18.18
CA PRO A 232 17.72 -19.38 -18.94
C PRO A 232 18.11 -20.85 -19.14
N GLY A 233 17.14 -21.75 -19.03
CA GLY A 233 17.36 -23.20 -19.08
C GLY A 233 17.84 -23.85 -17.78
N ALA A 234 18.10 -23.05 -16.73
CA ALA A 234 18.59 -23.54 -15.45
C ALA A 234 17.80 -22.98 -14.24
N THR A 235 17.62 -21.67 -14.16
CA THR A 235 16.91 -20.99 -13.09
C THR A 235 15.41 -21.26 -13.17
N THR A 236 14.79 -21.60 -12.04
CA THR A 236 13.35 -21.80 -11.95
C THR A 236 12.63 -20.54 -11.45
N THR A 237 11.33 -20.47 -11.67
CA THR A 237 10.47 -19.42 -11.07
C THR A 237 10.58 -19.42 -9.54
N ALA A 238 10.69 -20.59 -8.91
CA ALA A 238 10.86 -20.71 -7.47
C ALA A 238 12.21 -20.13 -6.98
N ASP A 239 13.29 -20.31 -7.74
CA ASP A 239 14.59 -19.71 -7.41
C ASP A 239 14.49 -18.18 -7.36
N VAL A 240 13.77 -17.59 -8.33
CA VAL A 240 13.57 -16.13 -8.41
C VAL A 240 12.69 -15.64 -7.27
N GLN A 241 11.61 -16.37 -6.91
CA GLN A 241 10.76 -16.03 -5.75
C GLN A 241 11.58 -15.97 -4.46
N TRP A 242 12.42 -16.99 -4.22
CA TRP A 242 13.28 -17.04 -3.03
C TRP A 242 14.38 -16.00 -3.07
N TYR A 243 14.92 -15.68 -4.26
CA TYR A 243 15.86 -14.58 -4.42
C TYR A 243 15.23 -13.24 -3.99
N ILE A 244 14.05 -12.92 -4.50
CA ILE A 244 13.34 -11.68 -4.15
C ILE A 244 13.09 -11.61 -2.64
N ARG A 245 12.58 -12.70 -2.04
CA ARG A 245 12.31 -12.74 -0.60
C ARG A 245 13.58 -12.57 0.22
N GLN A 246 14.67 -13.26 -0.15
CA GLN A 246 15.96 -13.13 0.52
C GLN A 246 16.52 -11.72 0.36
N ARG A 247 16.37 -11.12 -0.82
CA ARG A 247 16.86 -9.77 -1.09
C ARG A 247 16.13 -8.70 -0.26
N PHE A 248 14.82 -8.81 -0.09
CA PHE A 248 14.08 -7.96 0.84
C PHE A 248 14.56 -8.09 2.27
N HIS A 249 14.82 -9.31 2.72
CA HIS A 249 15.38 -9.55 4.05
C HIS A 249 16.76 -8.90 4.22
N GLU A 250 17.66 -9.02 3.25
CA GLU A 250 18.99 -8.39 3.25
C GLU A 250 18.90 -6.85 3.30
N LEU A 251 17.89 -6.28 2.65
CA LEU A 251 17.57 -4.86 2.70
C LEU A 251 16.83 -4.45 3.98
N GLN A 252 16.56 -5.37 4.90
CA GLN A 252 15.78 -5.14 6.12
C GLN A 252 14.36 -4.59 5.84
N LEU A 253 13.77 -5.06 4.75
CA LEU A 253 12.38 -4.80 4.37
C LEU A 253 11.52 -6.01 4.72
N ASP A 254 10.30 -5.78 5.15
CA ASP A 254 9.39 -6.84 5.58
C ASP A 254 8.37 -7.14 4.47
N PRO A 255 8.52 -8.25 3.71
CA PRO A 255 7.49 -8.67 2.75
C PRO A 255 6.22 -9.07 3.51
N TRP A 256 5.06 -8.56 3.07
CA TRP A 256 3.79 -8.88 3.70
C TRP A 256 3.10 -10.10 3.06
N PHE A 257 3.62 -10.59 1.92
CA PHE A 257 3.31 -11.90 1.35
C PHE A 257 4.56 -12.51 0.69
N HIS A 258 4.46 -13.80 0.33
CA HIS A 258 5.53 -14.47 -0.39
C HIS A 258 5.50 -14.06 -1.86
N PRO A 259 6.60 -13.53 -2.44
CA PRO A 259 6.61 -13.11 -3.84
C PRO A 259 6.14 -14.20 -4.79
N SER A 260 5.38 -13.83 -5.82
CA SER A 260 5.02 -14.75 -6.89
C SER A 260 5.91 -14.52 -8.12
N VAL A 261 6.25 -15.58 -8.84
CA VAL A 261 6.88 -15.52 -10.17
C VAL A 261 6.29 -16.59 -11.04
N ASN A 262 5.88 -16.22 -12.25
CA ASN A 262 5.37 -17.16 -13.23
C ASN A 262 5.82 -16.80 -14.65
N VAL A 263 5.70 -17.76 -15.56
CA VAL A 263 6.06 -17.62 -16.96
C VAL A 263 4.87 -17.89 -17.87
N GLN A 264 4.77 -17.13 -18.94
CA GLN A 264 3.91 -17.44 -20.08
C GLN A 264 4.81 -17.76 -21.27
N ARG A 265 4.48 -18.80 -22.01
CA ARG A 265 5.35 -19.37 -23.07
C ARG A 265 4.52 -19.77 -24.26
N ALA A 266 5.07 -19.62 -25.46
CA ALA A 266 4.48 -20.14 -26.69
C ALA A 266 4.19 -21.65 -26.56
N GLY A 267 2.98 -22.07 -26.92
CA GLY A 267 2.52 -23.45 -26.83
C GLY A 267 2.01 -23.88 -25.46
N LEU A 268 2.09 -23.02 -24.42
CA LEU A 268 1.39 -23.24 -23.13
C LEU A 268 0.01 -22.57 -23.19
N GLU A 269 -1.02 -23.37 -22.89
CA GLU A 269 -2.40 -22.91 -23.04
C GLU A 269 -2.73 -21.70 -22.18
N CYS A 270 -3.19 -20.64 -22.82
CA CYS A 270 -3.91 -19.53 -22.20
C CYS A 270 -5.05 -19.14 -23.12
N GLY A 271 -6.28 -19.39 -22.70
CA GLY A 271 -7.48 -19.07 -23.46
C GLY A 271 -7.99 -17.66 -23.16
N LYS A 272 -8.87 -17.16 -24.02
CA LYS A 272 -9.55 -15.88 -23.83
C LYS A 272 -10.24 -15.79 -22.46
N GLU A 273 -10.86 -16.87 -22.04
CA GLU A 273 -11.65 -16.95 -20.80
C GLU A 273 -10.84 -17.48 -19.58
N SER A 274 -9.54 -17.80 -19.76
CA SER A 274 -8.73 -18.28 -18.65
C SER A 274 -8.59 -17.18 -17.57
N PRO A 275 -8.92 -17.42 -16.31
CA PRO A 275 -8.82 -16.38 -15.28
C PRO A 275 -7.35 -16.01 -15.01
N PHE A 276 -6.45 -16.95 -15.25
CA PHE A 276 -5.02 -16.79 -15.04
C PHE A 276 -4.21 -17.44 -16.17
N CYS A 277 -3.22 -16.69 -16.68
CA CYS A 277 -2.23 -17.20 -17.64
C CYS A 277 -0.86 -17.21 -16.97
N GLY A 278 -0.21 -18.34 -17.03
CA GLY A 278 1.13 -18.53 -16.48
C GLY A 278 1.29 -19.88 -15.78
N THR A 279 2.53 -20.32 -15.70
CA THR A 279 2.94 -21.56 -15.05
C THR A 279 4.24 -21.35 -14.28
N SER A 280 4.57 -22.30 -13.42
CA SER A 280 5.85 -22.36 -12.72
C SER A 280 6.77 -23.36 -13.40
N GLY A 281 8.08 -23.21 -13.24
CA GLY A 281 9.07 -24.15 -13.73
C GLY A 281 10.37 -23.48 -14.14
N VAL A 282 11.17 -24.19 -14.96
CA VAL A 282 12.41 -23.65 -15.51
C VAL A 282 12.09 -22.52 -16.49
N ILE A 283 12.78 -21.40 -16.32
CA ILE A 283 12.68 -20.22 -17.17
C ILE A 283 13.50 -20.44 -18.44
N GLU A 284 12.89 -20.27 -19.62
CA GLU A 284 13.50 -20.55 -20.91
C GLU A 284 13.59 -19.29 -21.79
N PRO A 285 14.48 -19.26 -22.77
CA PRO A 285 14.51 -18.18 -23.77
C PRO A 285 13.17 -18.02 -24.51
N GLY A 286 12.65 -16.81 -24.53
CA GLY A 286 11.37 -16.44 -25.14
C GLY A 286 10.19 -16.44 -24.16
N ASP A 287 10.41 -16.74 -22.88
CA ASP A 287 9.38 -16.64 -21.85
C ASP A 287 9.04 -15.17 -21.55
N VAL A 288 7.76 -14.95 -21.34
CA VAL A 288 7.23 -13.74 -20.69
C VAL A 288 7.13 -14.01 -19.20
N LEU A 289 7.83 -13.21 -18.42
CA LEU A 289 7.86 -13.29 -16.96
C LEU A 289 6.84 -12.34 -16.36
N HIS A 290 6.34 -12.71 -15.21
CA HIS A 290 5.55 -11.85 -14.32
C HIS A 290 5.96 -12.10 -12.88
N THR A 291 6.04 -11.04 -12.10
CA THR A 291 6.22 -11.11 -10.64
C THR A 291 5.25 -10.19 -9.94
N ASP A 292 4.94 -10.56 -8.71
CA ASP A 292 4.12 -9.81 -7.79
C ASP A 292 4.83 -9.78 -6.43
N VAL A 293 5.05 -8.57 -5.89
CA VAL A 293 5.82 -8.32 -4.68
C VAL A 293 5.20 -7.21 -3.84
N GLY A 294 5.20 -7.41 -2.53
CA GLY A 294 4.76 -6.40 -1.57
C GLY A 294 5.68 -6.34 -0.36
N VAL A 295 6.10 -5.13 0.01
CA VAL A 295 6.96 -4.88 1.18
C VAL A 295 6.44 -3.74 2.02
N CYS A 296 6.71 -3.81 3.33
CA CYS A 296 6.42 -2.74 4.26
C CYS A 296 7.71 -2.15 4.81
N TYR A 297 7.78 -0.82 4.88
CA TYR A 297 8.86 -0.07 5.46
C TYR A 297 8.33 1.22 6.08
N LEU A 298 8.80 1.56 7.28
CA LEU A 298 8.28 2.71 8.04
C LEU A 298 6.75 2.69 8.21
N ARG A 299 6.18 1.49 8.36
CA ARG A 299 4.73 1.22 8.48
C ARG A 299 3.91 1.56 7.23
N LEU A 300 4.55 1.70 6.08
CA LEU A 300 3.89 1.88 4.79
C LEU A 300 4.19 0.67 3.90
N CYS A 301 3.16 0.11 3.29
CA CYS A 301 3.26 -1.07 2.45
C CYS A 301 3.05 -0.71 0.98
N THR A 302 3.78 -1.39 0.09
CA THR A 302 3.63 -1.34 -1.37
C THR A 302 3.03 -2.62 -1.89
N ASP A 303 2.51 -2.58 -3.11
CA ASP A 303 2.10 -3.72 -3.91
C ASP A 303 2.43 -3.47 -5.37
N THR A 304 3.20 -4.37 -5.99
CA THR A 304 3.79 -4.08 -7.30
C THR A 304 3.91 -5.33 -8.15
N GLN A 305 3.31 -5.29 -9.35
CA GLN A 305 3.49 -6.32 -10.37
C GLN A 305 4.16 -5.74 -11.59
N GLU A 306 5.19 -6.44 -12.11
CA GLU A 306 5.89 -6.06 -13.32
C GLU A 306 6.16 -7.27 -14.23
N MET A 307 6.31 -6.97 -15.52
CA MET A 307 6.54 -7.92 -16.58
C MET A 307 8.01 -7.96 -17.00
N GLY A 308 8.51 -9.14 -17.35
CA GLY A 308 9.83 -9.34 -17.90
C GLY A 308 9.79 -10.22 -19.16
N TYR A 309 10.86 -10.18 -19.95
CA TYR A 309 11.04 -11.01 -21.12
C TYR A 309 12.42 -11.64 -21.13
N VAL A 310 12.49 -12.92 -21.41
CA VAL A 310 13.75 -13.67 -21.56
C VAL A 310 14.13 -13.68 -23.03
N ALA A 311 15.13 -12.87 -23.38
CA ALA A 311 15.56 -12.73 -24.77
C ALA A 311 16.07 -14.06 -25.36
N ARG A 312 15.70 -14.33 -26.62
CA ARG A 312 16.31 -15.41 -27.42
C ARG A 312 17.68 -15.00 -27.91
N LEU A 313 18.46 -15.97 -28.29
CA LEU A 313 19.80 -15.70 -28.85
C LEU A 313 19.73 -14.74 -30.05
N GLY A 314 20.40 -13.60 -29.92
CA GLY A 314 20.45 -12.57 -30.97
C GLY A 314 19.36 -11.50 -30.87
N GLU A 315 18.43 -11.60 -29.93
CA GLU A 315 17.45 -10.54 -29.64
C GLU A 315 18.06 -9.49 -28.70
N GLU A 316 18.04 -8.24 -29.12
CA GLU A 316 18.49 -7.10 -28.33
C GLU A 316 17.30 -6.37 -27.66
N THR A 317 16.11 -6.51 -28.22
CA THR A 317 14.85 -5.89 -27.76
C THR A 317 13.76 -6.93 -27.66
N VAL A 318 12.66 -6.59 -26.98
CA VAL A 318 11.46 -7.43 -27.03
C VAL A 318 10.85 -7.43 -28.44
N PRO A 319 10.14 -8.50 -28.82
CA PRO A 319 9.32 -8.51 -30.05
C PRO A 319 8.30 -7.35 -30.05
N ASP A 320 8.05 -6.78 -31.23
CA ASP A 320 7.14 -5.62 -31.37
C ASP A 320 5.74 -5.91 -30.82
N SER A 321 5.24 -7.13 -30.98
CA SER A 321 3.94 -7.56 -30.43
C SER A 321 3.89 -7.49 -28.89
N LEU A 322 4.98 -7.85 -28.20
CA LEU A 322 5.07 -7.72 -26.75
C LEU A 322 5.16 -6.25 -26.32
N GLY A 323 5.88 -5.41 -27.09
CA GLY A 323 5.88 -3.97 -26.89
C GLY A 323 4.47 -3.38 -26.99
N ALA A 324 3.72 -3.76 -28.03
CA ALA A 324 2.32 -3.36 -28.20
C ALA A 324 1.41 -3.89 -27.08
N ALA A 325 1.66 -5.12 -26.62
CA ALA A 325 0.91 -5.71 -25.50
C ALA A 325 1.07 -4.92 -24.20
N LEU A 326 2.30 -4.53 -23.84
CA LEU A 326 2.56 -3.68 -22.66
C LEU A 326 1.90 -2.30 -22.80
N ALA A 327 1.94 -1.71 -24.00
CA ALA A 327 1.24 -0.45 -24.26
C ALA A 327 -0.29 -0.59 -24.08
N THR A 328 -0.88 -1.74 -24.44
CA THR A 328 -2.29 -2.04 -24.14
C THR A 328 -2.55 -2.11 -22.65
N GLY A 329 -1.66 -2.73 -21.88
CA GLY A 329 -1.73 -2.72 -20.40
C GLY A 329 -1.69 -1.31 -19.83
N ASN A 330 -0.78 -0.45 -20.31
CA ASN A 330 -0.72 0.95 -19.89
C ASN A 330 -1.99 1.74 -20.30
N ARG A 331 -2.60 1.43 -21.44
CA ARG A 331 -3.87 2.03 -21.87
C ARG A 331 -5.02 1.67 -20.93
N TRP A 332 -5.09 0.40 -20.48
CA TRP A 332 -6.02 0.02 -19.43
C TRP A 332 -5.81 0.82 -18.12
N GLN A 333 -4.55 1.00 -17.70
CA GLN A 333 -4.26 1.83 -16.52
C GLN A 333 -4.71 3.29 -16.72
N ASP A 334 -4.62 3.84 -17.93
CA ASP A 334 -5.12 5.18 -18.24
C ASP A 334 -6.65 5.25 -18.11
N HIS A 335 -7.39 4.22 -18.54
CA HIS A 335 -8.85 4.13 -18.36
C HIS A 335 -9.22 4.05 -16.89
N LEU A 336 -8.53 3.21 -16.12
CA LEU A 336 -8.78 3.05 -14.69
C LEU A 336 -8.52 4.36 -13.94
N THR A 337 -7.33 4.93 -14.06
CA THR A 337 -6.95 6.16 -13.35
C THR A 337 -7.76 7.38 -13.81
N GLY A 338 -8.16 7.44 -15.07
CA GLY A 338 -9.05 8.45 -15.61
C GLY A 338 -10.50 8.35 -15.09
N SER A 339 -10.87 7.22 -14.48
CA SER A 339 -12.20 7.00 -13.89
C SER A 339 -12.29 7.45 -12.43
N TYR A 340 -11.16 7.81 -11.80
CA TYR A 340 -11.11 8.29 -10.41
C TYR A 340 -11.70 9.69 -10.30
N VAL A 341 -12.72 9.81 -9.45
CA VAL A 341 -13.36 11.09 -9.11
C VAL A 341 -13.74 11.04 -7.63
N ALA A 342 -13.38 12.05 -6.85
CA ALA A 342 -13.71 12.10 -5.43
C ALA A 342 -15.23 11.89 -5.20
N GLY A 343 -15.55 11.03 -4.24
CA GLY A 343 -16.92 10.63 -3.92
C GLY A 343 -17.51 9.53 -4.79
N ARG A 344 -16.90 9.15 -5.93
CA ARG A 344 -17.29 7.94 -6.66
C ARG A 344 -17.00 6.70 -5.82
N THR A 345 -17.88 5.73 -5.91
CA THR A 345 -17.68 4.42 -5.29
C THR A 345 -16.73 3.56 -6.12
N GLY A 346 -16.11 2.56 -5.47
CA GLY A 346 -15.27 1.58 -6.18
C GLY A 346 -16.04 0.87 -7.31
N ASN A 347 -17.32 0.55 -7.09
CA ASN A 347 -18.18 -0.05 -8.10
C ASN A 347 -18.44 0.87 -9.31
N GLU A 348 -18.60 2.17 -9.09
CA GLU A 348 -18.78 3.15 -10.18
C GLU A 348 -17.49 3.33 -10.98
N ILE A 349 -16.32 3.33 -10.31
CA ILE A 349 -15.00 3.40 -10.97
C ILE A 349 -14.79 2.15 -11.82
N LEU A 350 -15.07 0.96 -11.28
CA LEU A 350 -14.98 -0.30 -12.02
C LEU A 350 -15.85 -0.29 -13.28
N ALA A 351 -17.13 0.09 -13.12
CA ALA A 351 -18.08 0.12 -14.25
C ALA A 351 -17.62 1.08 -15.36
N ALA A 352 -17.10 2.26 -14.98
CA ALA A 352 -16.55 3.23 -15.93
C ALA A 352 -15.30 2.69 -16.64
N THR A 353 -14.41 2.00 -15.91
CA THR A 353 -13.20 1.39 -16.47
C THR A 353 -13.54 0.28 -17.46
N ILE A 354 -14.45 -0.64 -17.09
CA ILE A 354 -14.89 -1.73 -17.98
C ILE A 354 -15.53 -1.15 -19.25
N SER A 355 -16.41 -0.16 -19.12
CA SER A 355 -17.04 0.48 -20.27
C SER A 355 -16.04 1.15 -21.21
N ALA A 356 -14.97 1.75 -20.68
CA ALA A 356 -13.90 2.33 -21.48
C ALA A 356 -13.08 1.25 -22.20
N CYS A 357 -12.78 0.13 -21.53
CA CYS A 357 -12.14 -1.03 -22.17
C CYS A 357 -12.98 -1.60 -23.32
N GLU A 358 -14.28 -1.81 -23.09
CA GLU A 358 -15.22 -2.34 -24.10
C GLU A 358 -15.32 -1.43 -25.32
N ALA A 359 -15.28 -0.11 -25.13
CA ALA A 359 -15.31 0.86 -26.22
C ALA A 359 -14.09 0.80 -27.15
N GLU A 360 -12.98 0.23 -26.66
CA GLU A 360 -11.74 0.01 -27.45
C GLU A 360 -11.49 -1.49 -27.75
N ASP A 361 -12.52 -2.33 -27.64
CA ASP A 361 -12.42 -3.79 -27.84
C ASP A 361 -11.33 -4.47 -26.98
N MET A 362 -11.00 -3.89 -25.82
CA MET A 362 -10.00 -4.41 -24.89
C MET A 362 -10.63 -5.45 -23.95
N ILE A 363 -9.90 -6.52 -23.69
CA ILE A 363 -10.25 -7.49 -22.63
C ILE A 363 -9.44 -7.13 -21.40
N CYS A 364 -10.05 -6.47 -20.45
CA CYS A 364 -9.40 -6.05 -19.21
C CYS A 364 -10.07 -6.66 -17.98
N SER A 365 -9.29 -6.77 -16.91
CA SER A 365 -9.73 -7.13 -15.57
C SER A 365 -9.04 -6.21 -14.56
N THR A 366 -9.79 -5.74 -13.59
CA THR A 366 -9.33 -4.78 -12.59
C THR A 366 -9.49 -5.38 -11.20
N TYR A 367 -8.45 -5.28 -10.41
CA TYR A 367 -8.47 -5.55 -8.97
C TYR A 367 -7.60 -4.52 -8.28
N THR A 368 -8.21 -3.44 -7.84
CA THR A 368 -7.49 -2.27 -7.30
C THR A 368 -8.01 -1.98 -5.89
N HIS A 369 -7.10 -1.70 -4.98
CA HIS A 369 -7.39 -1.48 -3.57
C HIS A 369 -6.49 -0.38 -2.98
N PRO A 370 -6.89 0.24 -1.85
CA PRO A 370 -6.03 1.16 -1.14
C PRO A 370 -4.77 0.49 -0.57
N LEU A 371 -3.74 1.31 -0.38
CA LEU A 371 -2.46 0.98 0.27
C LEU A 371 -2.24 1.86 1.51
N GLY A 372 -1.45 1.38 2.45
CA GLY A 372 -1.08 2.14 3.63
C GLY A 372 -0.35 1.30 4.66
N PHE A 373 -0.86 1.25 5.88
CA PHE A 373 -0.35 0.36 6.93
C PHE A 373 -0.46 -1.12 6.57
N PHE A 374 -1.35 -1.45 5.66
CA PHE A 374 -1.55 -2.79 5.11
C PHE A 374 -1.43 -2.70 3.60
N GLY A 375 -0.92 -3.77 2.96
CA GLY A 375 -0.88 -3.88 1.52
C GLY A 375 -2.30 -3.94 0.93
N HIS A 376 -3.18 -4.79 1.46
CA HIS A 376 -4.61 -4.73 1.21
C HIS A 376 -5.28 -3.83 2.26
N ALA A 377 -5.13 -2.50 2.14
CA ALA A 377 -5.75 -1.56 3.07
C ALA A 377 -7.27 -1.48 2.85
N PRO A 378 -8.05 -1.12 3.89
CA PRO A 378 -9.48 -0.89 3.74
C PRO A 378 -9.74 0.40 2.96
N GLY A 379 -10.92 0.49 2.33
CA GLY A 379 -11.36 1.59 1.48
C GLY A 379 -12.06 1.07 0.23
N PRO A 380 -12.22 1.88 -0.83
CA PRO A 380 -12.96 1.46 -2.03
C PRO A 380 -12.23 0.33 -2.76
N THR A 381 -12.87 -0.84 -2.81
CA THR A 381 -12.43 -1.96 -3.64
C THR A 381 -12.97 -1.77 -5.06
N ILE A 382 -12.07 -1.79 -6.05
CA ILE A 382 -12.39 -1.55 -7.46
C ILE A 382 -12.17 -2.86 -8.23
N GLY A 383 -13.23 -3.66 -8.35
CA GLY A 383 -13.16 -5.02 -8.89
C GLY A 383 -12.51 -6.02 -7.95
N MET A 384 -12.55 -7.28 -8.34
CA MET A 384 -11.89 -8.41 -7.68
C MET A 384 -11.33 -9.31 -8.78
N TRP A 385 -10.21 -9.98 -8.53
CA TRP A 385 -9.59 -10.87 -9.52
C TRP A 385 -10.55 -11.95 -10.05
N ASP A 386 -11.52 -12.36 -9.26
CA ASP A 386 -12.53 -13.38 -9.54
C ASP A 386 -13.96 -12.80 -9.75
N ASN A 387 -14.16 -11.48 -9.58
CA ASN A 387 -15.43 -10.80 -9.78
C ASN A 387 -15.25 -9.42 -10.39
N GLN A 388 -15.63 -9.27 -11.65
CA GLN A 388 -15.64 -7.99 -12.38
C GLN A 388 -17.02 -7.30 -12.36
N GLY A 389 -17.91 -7.76 -11.49
CA GLY A 389 -19.17 -7.11 -11.16
C GLY A 389 -19.10 -6.32 -9.84
N PRO A 390 -20.21 -5.71 -9.43
CA PRO A 390 -20.28 -4.96 -8.18
C PRO A 390 -19.88 -5.80 -6.96
N THR A 391 -19.07 -5.21 -6.08
CA THR A 391 -18.69 -5.79 -4.79
C THR A 391 -19.51 -5.08 -3.70
N PRO A 392 -20.40 -5.78 -2.97
CA PRO A 392 -21.18 -5.15 -1.90
C PRO A 392 -20.30 -4.54 -0.81
N ILE A 393 -20.74 -3.44 -0.23
CA ILE A 393 -20.16 -2.73 0.90
C ILE A 393 -18.79 -2.12 0.56
N ARG A 394 -17.75 -2.93 0.31
CA ARG A 394 -16.41 -2.42 0.02
C ARG A 394 -16.33 -1.71 -1.34
N GLY A 395 -17.05 -2.21 -2.33
CA GLY A 395 -17.17 -1.55 -3.62
C GLY A 395 -18.09 -0.33 -3.59
N ASP A 396 -19.00 -0.24 -2.60
CA ASP A 396 -19.88 0.91 -2.39
C ASP A 396 -19.22 2.03 -1.57
N TRP A 397 -18.01 1.79 -1.05
CA TRP A 397 -17.23 2.79 -0.33
C TRP A 397 -16.77 3.90 -1.28
N PRO A 398 -16.94 5.18 -0.90
CA PRO A 398 -16.55 6.30 -1.75
C PRO A 398 -15.04 6.53 -1.77
N LEU A 399 -14.53 7.05 -2.87
CA LEU A 399 -13.16 7.49 -3.03
C LEU A 399 -12.93 8.82 -2.32
N TYR A 400 -11.95 8.87 -1.46
CA TYR A 400 -11.49 10.06 -0.76
C TYR A 400 -10.13 10.53 -1.26
N GLU A 401 -9.87 11.84 -1.11
CA GLU A 401 -8.55 12.44 -1.35
C GLU A 401 -7.49 11.88 -0.40
N SER A 402 -6.22 12.04 -0.77
CA SER A 402 -5.06 11.59 0.00
C SER A 402 -5.07 10.09 0.29
N THR A 403 -5.55 9.28 -0.66
CA THR A 403 -5.55 7.82 -0.58
C THR A 403 -4.53 7.25 -1.55
N ALA A 404 -3.64 6.37 -1.05
CA ALA A 404 -2.73 5.60 -1.89
C ALA A 404 -3.42 4.32 -2.36
N PHE A 405 -3.12 3.90 -3.59
CA PHE A 405 -3.71 2.75 -4.26
C PHE A 405 -2.65 1.88 -4.93
N SER A 406 -2.91 0.59 -4.96
CA SER A 406 -2.39 -0.31 -5.96
C SER A 406 -3.26 -0.20 -7.22
N ILE A 407 -2.67 0.24 -8.35
CA ILE A 407 -3.35 0.28 -9.65
C ILE A 407 -3.11 -1.05 -10.34
N GLU A 408 -3.91 -2.05 -9.95
CA GLU A 408 -3.75 -3.46 -10.25
C GLU A 408 -4.79 -3.99 -11.22
N GLY A 409 -4.33 -4.85 -12.14
CA GLY A 409 -5.17 -5.64 -13.04
C GLY A 409 -4.40 -6.15 -14.24
N ASN A 410 -5.14 -6.52 -15.28
CA ASN A 410 -4.52 -7.08 -16.47
C ASN A 410 -5.33 -6.83 -17.74
N VAL A 411 -4.64 -6.96 -18.85
CA VAL A 411 -5.28 -7.07 -20.18
C VAL A 411 -4.87 -8.37 -20.85
N LYS A 412 -5.76 -8.92 -21.66
CA LYS A 412 -5.46 -10.06 -22.53
C LYS A 412 -5.26 -9.60 -23.96
N VAL A 413 -4.17 -10.05 -24.55
CA VAL A 413 -3.81 -9.75 -25.92
C VAL A 413 -3.37 -11.03 -26.65
N GLN A 414 -3.56 -11.08 -27.95
CA GLN A 414 -3.05 -12.18 -28.81
C GLN A 414 -1.67 -11.83 -29.32
N ILE A 415 -0.76 -12.80 -29.29
CA ILE A 415 0.59 -12.66 -29.82
C ILE A 415 0.67 -13.39 -31.18
N PRO A 416 0.79 -12.65 -32.31
CA PRO A 416 0.84 -13.25 -33.64
C PRO A 416 1.96 -14.27 -33.81
N GLU A 417 3.14 -13.99 -33.26
CA GLU A 417 4.32 -14.87 -33.31
C GLU A 417 4.13 -16.16 -32.50
N TRP A 418 3.09 -16.26 -31.69
CA TRP A 418 2.69 -17.45 -30.94
C TRP A 418 1.39 -18.06 -31.50
N ASP A 419 1.23 -18.03 -32.82
CA ASP A 419 0.05 -18.55 -33.55
C ASP A 419 -1.28 -17.95 -33.03
N GLY A 420 -1.27 -16.69 -32.54
CA GLY A 420 -2.43 -16.01 -32.00
C GLY A 420 -2.79 -16.46 -30.59
N GLN A 421 -1.87 -17.09 -29.88
CA GLN A 421 -2.07 -17.44 -28.45
C GLN A 421 -2.31 -16.19 -27.62
N TRP A 422 -3.24 -16.29 -26.66
CA TRP A 422 -3.49 -15.25 -25.68
C TRP A 422 -2.39 -15.20 -24.61
N ILE A 423 -2.05 -14.00 -24.17
CA ILE A 423 -1.26 -13.74 -22.97
C ILE A 423 -1.97 -12.72 -22.08
N GLN A 424 -1.60 -12.69 -20.80
CA GLN A 424 -1.99 -11.63 -19.87
C GLN A 424 -0.80 -10.69 -19.63
N ILE A 425 -1.02 -9.41 -19.83
CA ILE A 425 -0.14 -8.35 -19.31
C ILE A 425 -0.72 -7.93 -17.97
N LYS A 426 -0.02 -8.24 -16.90
CA LYS A 426 -0.41 -7.99 -15.50
C LYS A 426 0.45 -6.86 -14.99
N LEU A 427 -0.18 -5.79 -14.56
CA LEU A 427 0.50 -4.59 -14.09
C LEU A 427 -0.10 -4.17 -12.76
N GLU A 428 0.77 -3.73 -11.86
CA GLU A 428 0.38 -3.16 -10.58
C GLU A 428 1.41 -2.13 -10.17
N GLN A 429 0.98 -0.88 -10.01
CA GLN A 429 1.84 0.19 -9.58
C GLN A 429 1.18 1.04 -8.51
N ASP A 430 1.98 1.37 -7.51
CA ASP A 430 1.57 2.24 -6.41
C ASP A 430 1.33 3.67 -6.92
N ALA A 431 0.18 4.21 -6.58
CA ALA A 431 -0.25 5.56 -6.97
C ALA A 431 -0.96 6.26 -5.81
N VAL A 432 -1.13 7.56 -5.92
CA VAL A 432 -1.90 8.36 -4.97
C VAL A 432 -2.99 9.13 -5.71
N PHE A 433 -4.18 9.17 -5.13
CA PHE A 433 -5.26 10.04 -5.55
C PHE A 433 -5.26 11.30 -4.69
N GLU A 434 -4.90 12.43 -5.30
CA GLU A 434 -4.82 13.73 -4.64
C GLU A 434 -5.11 14.86 -5.63
N GLY A 435 -5.80 15.91 -5.19
CA GLY A 435 -6.17 17.03 -6.05
C GLY A 435 -7.04 16.64 -7.24
N GLY A 436 -7.89 15.63 -7.09
CA GLY A 436 -8.78 15.11 -8.12
C GLY A 436 -8.08 14.30 -9.22
N THR A 437 -6.83 13.90 -9.03
CA THR A 437 -6.04 13.15 -10.02
C THR A 437 -5.26 11.99 -9.39
N VAL A 438 -4.98 10.96 -10.19
CA VAL A 438 -4.09 9.86 -9.80
C VAL A 438 -2.69 10.12 -10.32
N SER A 439 -1.70 10.03 -9.43
CA SER A 439 -0.28 10.13 -9.77
C SER A 439 0.47 8.90 -9.33
N TYR A 440 1.21 8.26 -10.22
CA TYR A 440 2.07 7.12 -9.87
C TYR A 440 3.23 7.58 -9.00
N ILE A 441 3.42 6.93 -7.84
CA ILE A 441 4.35 7.34 -6.78
C ILE A 441 5.83 7.27 -7.26
N ALA A 442 6.19 6.23 -7.98
CA ALA A 442 7.53 6.05 -8.55
C ALA A 442 7.48 5.71 -10.05
N GLY A 443 6.49 6.27 -10.76
CA GLY A 443 6.22 5.94 -12.16
C GLY A 443 5.54 4.59 -12.32
N ARG A 444 5.23 4.22 -13.58
CA ARG A 444 4.66 2.92 -13.94
C ARG A 444 5.59 2.18 -14.89
N GLN A 445 5.37 0.88 -15.06
CA GLN A 445 6.12 0.10 -16.02
C GLN A 445 5.68 0.44 -17.45
N THR A 446 6.60 1.01 -18.24
CA THR A 446 6.41 1.32 -19.67
C THR A 446 7.40 0.57 -20.56
N GLU A 447 8.37 -0.11 -19.95
CA GLU A 447 9.39 -0.89 -20.63
C GLU A 447 9.51 -2.27 -19.98
N TRP A 448 9.88 -3.26 -20.78
CA TRP A 448 10.11 -4.63 -20.31
C TRP A 448 11.44 -4.75 -19.56
N HIS A 449 11.46 -5.50 -18.46
CA HIS A 449 12.72 -6.04 -17.96
C HIS A 449 13.21 -7.11 -18.95
N ILE A 450 14.44 -7.01 -19.41
CA ILE A 450 15.00 -7.95 -20.41
C ILE A 450 16.10 -8.77 -19.76
N VAL A 451 15.87 -10.08 -19.66
CA VAL A 451 16.88 -11.07 -19.26
C VAL A 451 17.63 -11.52 -20.51
N ARG A 452 18.98 -11.37 -20.53
CA ARG A 452 19.86 -11.71 -21.66
C ARG A 452 20.83 -12.83 -21.32
#